data_784bd8b2435d485e9793ec8e3bb5827f
#
_entry.id   784bd8b2435d485e9793ec8e3bb5827f
#
_cell.length_a   1.000
_cell.length_b   1.000
_cell.length_c   1.000
_cell.angle_alpha   90.00
_cell.angle_beta   90.00
_cell.angle_gamma   90.00
#
_symmetry.space_group_name_H-M   'P 1'
#
loop_
_entity.id
_entity.type
_entity.pdbx_description
1 polymer ?
#
loop_
_entity_poly.entity_id
_entity_poly.type
_entity_poly.pdbx_seq_one_letter_code
_entity_poly.pdbx_strand_id
1 'polypeptide(L)'
;MNKTFARLGLIAMSLLAVGCDTTNVDDTVGSFYADYNKDAFEQCKPRGDKFDEFPDNPFVSVAEQHVSTFSVDADGASYAVMRRYLSSGYTIDPQSVRIEEFLNYFTFDYPNPIGNESIAINAEVGDCPWNAGHKLLRLGIKGKGLAKSEVPKANFVFLVDVSGSMYTDDKLKLLKSGLIELVYKLNPDDRISIITYSGVVKKLLESTPAREAAKIKSAISKLQAEGCTNGGDALKMAYEEALKNYDAKRNNRIVLRSEEHTSEL
;
A
#
# COMPACT_ATOMS: atom_id res chain seq x y z
N MET A 1 9.64 8.30 -46.86
CA MET A 1 8.94 9.57 -47.02
C MET A 1 7.59 9.44 -46.31
N ASN A 2 7.45 9.89 -45.12
CA ASN A 2 6.33 10.67 -44.65
C ASN A 2 6.62 11.13 -43.21
N LYS A 3 6.78 12.41 -43.12
CA LYS A 3 6.95 13.20 -41.90
C LYS A 3 5.60 13.23 -41.18
N THR A 4 5.43 12.57 -40.06
CA THR A 4 4.33 12.85 -39.13
C THR A 4 4.63 12.29 -37.73
N PHE A 5 5.72 12.73 -37.10
CA PHE A 5 5.89 12.61 -35.65
C PHE A 5 6.64 13.84 -35.14
N ALA A 6 5.96 14.94 -35.16
CA ALA A 6 6.40 16.12 -34.46
C ALA A 6 5.16 16.95 -34.13
N ARG A 7 4.52 16.69 -33.01
CA ARG A 7 3.67 17.62 -32.25
C ARG A 7 3.13 16.90 -31.00
N LEU A 8 4.01 16.67 -30.02
CA LEU A 8 3.54 16.69 -28.64
C LEU A 8 3.93 18.06 -28.11
N GLY A 9 2.95 18.95 -28.17
CA GLY A 9 3.10 20.31 -27.75
C GLY A 9 3.29 20.40 -26.24
N LEU A 10 4.20 21.26 -25.86
CA LEU A 10 4.20 21.94 -24.58
C LEU A 10 2.79 22.49 -24.32
N ILE A 11 2.06 21.91 -23.39
CA ILE A 11 0.92 22.59 -22.77
C ILE A 11 1.53 23.49 -21.69
N ALA A 12 1.78 24.74 -22.08
CA ALA A 12 2.00 25.81 -21.14
C ALA A 12 0.71 26.00 -20.35
N MET A 13 0.72 25.62 -19.07
CA MET A 13 -0.34 25.92 -18.11
C MET A 13 -0.30 27.40 -17.81
N SER A 14 -1.07 28.21 -18.57
CA SER A 14 -1.39 29.58 -18.20
C SER A 14 -2.30 29.55 -16.97
N LEU A 15 -1.77 29.93 -15.80
CA LEU A 15 -2.56 30.28 -14.63
C LEU A 15 -3.39 31.54 -14.96
N LEU A 16 -4.67 31.34 -15.18
CA LEU A 16 -5.64 32.41 -15.06
C LEU A 16 -5.90 32.65 -13.57
N ALA A 17 -5.29 33.69 -13.03
CA ALA A 17 -5.66 34.26 -11.75
C ALA A 17 -7.05 34.90 -11.89
N VAL A 18 -8.09 34.18 -11.49
CA VAL A 18 -9.41 34.78 -11.24
C VAL A 18 -9.35 35.35 -9.82
N GLY A 19 -9.22 36.67 -9.74
CA GLY A 19 -9.39 37.38 -8.49
C GLY A 19 -10.85 37.27 -8.05
N CYS A 20 -11.09 36.59 -6.95
CA CYS A 20 -12.33 36.71 -6.20
C CYS A 20 -12.12 37.81 -5.15
N ASP A 21 -12.91 38.86 -5.25
CA ASP A 21 -13.07 39.92 -4.26
C ASP A 21 -13.55 39.28 -2.95
N THR A 22 -12.74 39.33 -1.91
CA THR A 22 -13.09 38.89 -0.57
C THR A 22 -13.74 40.06 0.16
N THR A 23 -15.07 40.05 0.21
CA THR A 23 -15.80 40.84 1.21
C THR A 23 -15.67 40.14 2.56
N ASN A 24 -15.09 40.84 3.50
CA ASN A 24 -15.07 40.69 4.97
C ASN A 24 -15.85 39.49 5.54
N VAL A 25 -15.12 38.43 5.89
CA VAL A 25 -15.52 37.47 6.92
C VAL A 25 -14.54 37.63 8.08
N ASP A 26 -15.12 37.83 9.27
CA ASP A 26 -14.51 38.12 10.54
C ASP A 26 -13.14 37.43 10.77
N ASP A 27 -12.05 38.22 10.78
CA ASP A 27 -10.66 37.76 10.95
C ASP A 27 -10.38 37.06 12.29
N THR A 28 -11.31 37.13 13.24
CA THR A 28 -11.14 36.53 14.56
C THR A 28 -11.40 35.04 14.62
N VAL A 29 -12.28 34.50 13.74
CA VAL A 29 -12.56 33.05 13.71
C VAL A 29 -11.50 32.30 12.91
N GLY A 30 -10.92 32.88 11.88
CA GLY A 30 -9.84 32.29 11.09
C GLY A 30 -8.54 32.12 11.86
N SER A 31 -8.23 33.06 12.78
CA SER A 31 -7.04 33.01 13.62
C SER A 31 -7.12 31.89 14.68
N PHE A 32 -8.31 31.64 15.24
CA PHE A 32 -8.47 30.58 16.26
C PHE A 32 -8.32 29.17 15.69
N TYR A 33 -8.77 28.94 14.47
CA TYR A 33 -8.57 27.64 13.77
C TYR A 33 -7.15 27.47 13.24
N ALA A 34 -6.46 28.53 12.88
CA ALA A 34 -5.07 28.48 12.41
C ALA A 34 -4.07 28.18 13.53
N ASP A 35 -4.26 28.71 14.74
CA ASP A 35 -3.40 28.44 15.90
C ASP A 35 -3.64 27.04 16.49
N TYR A 36 -4.91 26.57 16.54
CA TYR A 36 -5.21 25.24 17.04
C TYR A 36 -4.65 24.13 16.12
N ASN A 37 -4.60 24.38 14.82
CA ASN A 37 -3.97 23.45 13.88
C ASN A 37 -2.44 23.49 13.88
N LYS A 38 -1.81 24.62 14.24
CA LYS A 38 -0.37 24.77 14.21
C LYS A 38 0.32 23.96 15.32
N ASP A 39 -0.20 24.00 16.51
CA ASP A 39 0.33 23.24 17.65
C ASP A 39 0.04 21.73 17.51
N ALA A 40 -1.14 21.35 16.98
CA ALA A 40 -1.43 19.98 16.65
C ALA A 40 -0.58 19.46 15.48
N PHE A 41 -0.24 20.32 14.51
CA PHE A 41 0.63 19.98 13.38
C PHE A 41 2.11 19.88 13.78
N GLU A 42 2.57 20.65 14.76
CA GLU A 42 3.94 20.53 15.29
C GLU A 42 4.12 19.32 16.22
N GLN A 43 3.07 18.88 16.91
CA GLN A 43 3.10 17.66 17.72
C GLN A 43 2.91 16.40 16.89
N CYS A 44 2.32 16.50 15.71
CA CYS A 44 2.16 15.45 14.71
C CYS A 44 3.10 15.63 13.51
N LYS A 45 4.30 16.19 13.69
CA LYS A 45 5.35 15.94 12.69
C LYS A 45 5.45 14.42 12.59
N PRO A 46 5.15 13.79 11.44
CA PRO A 46 5.45 12.40 11.26
C PRO A 46 6.92 12.28 11.67
N ARG A 47 7.24 11.46 12.65
CA ARG A 47 8.62 11.03 12.83
C ARG A 47 8.99 10.50 11.47
N GLY A 48 9.83 11.27 10.74
CA GLY A 48 9.96 11.17 9.31
C GLY A 48 10.14 9.71 8.92
N ASP A 49 9.42 9.28 7.88
CA ASP A 49 9.63 7.95 7.34
C ASP A 49 11.14 7.73 7.24
N LYS A 50 11.63 6.62 7.76
CA LYS A 50 13.03 6.25 7.67
C LYS A 50 13.18 5.31 6.50
N PHE A 51 14.10 5.63 5.62
CA PHE A 51 14.44 4.78 4.49
C PHE A 51 15.86 4.28 4.66
N ASP A 52 16.07 2.99 4.47
CA ASP A 52 17.41 2.42 4.46
C ASP A 52 18.15 2.85 3.19
N GLU A 53 19.46 3.09 3.33
CA GLU A 53 20.31 3.37 2.17
C GLU A 53 20.59 2.06 1.43
N PHE A 54 20.17 2.03 0.17
CA PHE A 54 20.48 0.93 -0.75
C PHE A 54 21.46 1.46 -1.80
N PRO A 55 22.76 1.11 -1.69
CA PRO A 55 23.72 1.50 -2.71
C PRO A 55 23.44 0.76 -4.02
N ASP A 56 23.64 1.47 -5.14
CA ASP A 56 23.55 0.85 -6.46
C ASP A 56 24.59 -0.26 -6.61
N ASN A 57 24.19 -1.37 -7.21
CA ASN A 57 25.11 -2.45 -7.53
C ASN A 57 26.07 -1.98 -8.63
N PRO A 58 27.40 -2.28 -8.52
CA PRO A 58 28.36 -1.94 -9.55
C PRO A 58 28.16 -2.82 -10.79
N PHE A 59 28.67 -2.34 -11.94
CA PHE A 59 28.79 -3.19 -13.12
C PHE A 59 29.81 -4.32 -12.85
N VAL A 60 29.42 -5.53 -13.18
CA VAL A 60 30.24 -6.73 -13.01
C VAL A 60 30.53 -7.34 -14.38
N SER A 61 31.80 -7.75 -14.59
CA SER A 61 32.21 -8.43 -15.82
C SER A 61 31.56 -9.81 -15.94
N VAL A 62 30.92 -10.08 -17.08
CA VAL A 62 30.36 -11.42 -17.37
C VAL A 62 31.44 -12.52 -17.34
N ALA A 63 32.71 -12.18 -17.64
CA ALA A 63 33.81 -13.11 -17.54
C ALA A 63 34.13 -13.52 -16.10
N GLU A 64 33.82 -12.65 -15.13
CA GLU A 64 34.03 -12.91 -13.69
C GLU A 64 32.78 -13.50 -13.03
N GLN A 65 31.63 -13.02 -13.43
CA GLN A 65 30.35 -13.48 -12.87
C GLN A 65 29.31 -13.69 -13.98
N HIS A 66 29.08 -14.95 -14.33
CA HIS A 66 28.20 -15.34 -15.43
C HIS A 66 26.69 -15.27 -15.07
N VAL A 67 26.35 -15.19 -13.78
CA VAL A 67 24.97 -15.23 -13.28
C VAL A 67 24.71 -14.04 -12.37
N SER A 68 23.64 -13.33 -12.63
CA SER A 68 23.08 -12.32 -11.71
C SER A 68 21.91 -12.91 -10.95
N THR A 69 21.83 -12.60 -9.65
CA THR A 69 20.71 -12.96 -8.79
C THR A 69 20.04 -11.70 -8.25
N PHE A 70 18.74 -11.74 -8.12
CA PHE A 70 17.94 -10.64 -7.54
C PHE A 70 16.73 -11.21 -6.82
N SER A 71 16.25 -10.49 -5.81
CA SER A 71 14.99 -10.79 -5.15
C SER A 71 13.83 -10.29 -6.01
N VAL A 72 12.76 -11.09 -6.08
CA VAL A 72 11.51 -10.67 -6.75
C VAL A 72 10.69 -9.88 -5.76
N ASP A 73 10.38 -8.66 -6.12
CA ASP A 73 9.46 -7.80 -5.42
C ASP A 73 8.17 -7.62 -6.24
N ALA A 74 7.02 -7.58 -5.57
CA ALA A 74 5.72 -7.45 -6.21
C ALA A 74 4.90 -6.28 -5.64
N ASP A 75 5.43 -5.53 -4.68
CA ASP A 75 4.71 -4.40 -4.10
C ASP A 75 4.97 -3.09 -4.86
N GLY A 76 4.16 -2.08 -4.60
CA GLY A 76 4.23 -0.75 -5.21
C GLY A 76 4.24 0.37 -4.18
N ALA A 77 4.69 0.10 -2.94
CA ALA A 77 4.61 1.03 -1.81
C ALA A 77 5.38 2.32 -2.06
N SER A 78 6.57 2.24 -2.63
CA SER A 78 7.42 3.40 -2.93
C SER A 78 6.69 4.44 -3.80
N TYR A 79 5.94 4.00 -4.82
CA TYR A 79 5.15 4.92 -5.64
C TYR A 79 4.01 5.58 -4.85
N ALA A 80 3.36 4.84 -3.95
CA ALA A 80 2.31 5.39 -3.09
C ALA A 80 2.87 6.43 -2.10
N VAL A 81 4.05 6.16 -1.52
CA VAL A 81 4.78 7.11 -0.65
C VAL A 81 5.14 8.38 -1.42
N MET A 82 5.71 8.26 -2.61
CA MET A 82 6.05 9.39 -3.47
C MET A 82 4.80 10.25 -3.76
N ARG A 83 3.68 9.64 -4.12
CA ARG A 83 2.42 10.36 -4.36
C ARG A 83 1.95 11.13 -3.13
N ARG A 84 2.05 10.52 -1.94
CA ARG A 84 1.71 11.17 -0.67
C ARG A 84 2.57 12.40 -0.43
N TYR A 85 3.89 12.30 -0.61
CA TYR A 85 4.83 13.42 -0.44
C TYR A 85 4.51 14.57 -1.40
N LEU A 86 4.32 14.27 -2.69
CA LEU A 86 3.96 15.28 -3.68
C LEU A 86 2.62 15.96 -3.35
N SER A 87 1.62 15.18 -2.95
CA SER A 87 0.30 15.72 -2.58
C SER A 87 0.35 16.63 -1.35
N SER A 88 1.30 16.39 -0.46
CA SER A 88 1.50 17.15 0.78
C SER A 88 2.52 18.29 0.63
N GLY A 89 3.11 18.47 -0.55
CA GLY A 89 4.13 19.49 -0.80
C GLY A 89 5.49 19.19 -0.16
N TYR A 90 5.76 17.94 0.22
CA TYR A 90 7.04 17.53 0.79
C TYR A 90 8.06 17.21 -0.30
N THR A 91 9.33 17.39 0.03
CA THR A 91 10.43 16.94 -0.82
C THR A 91 10.54 15.41 -0.73
N ILE A 92 10.71 14.77 -1.89
CA ILE A 92 10.88 13.32 -1.95
C ILE A 92 12.31 12.99 -1.51
N ASP A 93 12.44 12.07 -0.55
CA ASP A 93 13.72 11.48 -0.19
C ASP A 93 14.14 10.50 -1.30
N PRO A 94 15.31 10.65 -1.92
CA PRO A 94 15.79 9.71 -2.94
C PRO A 94 15.82 8.25 -2.47
N GLN A 95 16.06 8.00 -1.19
CA GLN A 95 16.08 6.66 -0.61
C GLN A 95 14.68 6.01 -0.56
N SER A 96 13.62 6.81 -0.66
CA SER A 96 12.24 6.30 -0.77
C SER A 96 11.89 5.77 -2.16
N VAL A 97 12.76 5.98 -3.16
CA VAL A 97 12.49 5.65 -4.57
C VAL A 97 13.09 4.30 -4.92
N ARG A 98 12.23 3.30 -5.06
CA ARG A 98 12.60 1.95 -5.52
C ARG A 98 11.98 1.73 -6.90
N ILE A 99 12.84 1.58 -7.91
CA ILE A 99 12.41 1.53 -9.32
C ILE A 99 11.47 0.35 -9.57
N GLU A 100 11.77 -0.82 -9.00
CA GLU A 100 10.96 -2.03 -9.09
C GLU A 100 9.54 -1.81 -8.56
N GLU A 101 9.38 -1.12 -7.43
CA GLU A 101 8.08 -0.82 -6.85
C GLU A 101 7.31 0.23 -7.64
N PHE A 102 8.00 1.17 -8.29
CA PHE A 102 7.37 2.09 -9.25
C PHE A 102 6.79 1.34 -10.44
N LEU A 103 7.52 0.38 -10.97
CA LEU A 103 7.05 -0.46 -12.07
C LEU A 103 5.88 -1.34 -11.63
N ASN A 104 5.98 -1.99 -10.48
CA ASN A 104 4.97 -2.90 -9.94
C ASN A 104 3.63 -2.21 -9.59
N TYR A 105 3.65 -0.90 -9.33
CA TYR A 105 2.42 -0.13 -9.09
C TYR A 105 1.48 -0.12 -10.30
N PHE A 106 2.02 -0.23 -11.50
CA PHE A 106 1.24 -0.24 -12.75
C PHE A 106 0.98 -1.66 -13.21
N THR A 107 -0.17 -1.86 -13.85
CA THR A 107 -0.52 -3.16 -14.44
C THR A 107 0.00 -3.22 -15.86
N PHE A 108 0.83 -4.22 -16.14
CA PHE A 108 1.31 -4.53 -17.48
C PHE A 108 0.59 -5.76 -18.04
N ASP A 109 0.33 -5.75 -19.34
CA ASP A 109 -0.28 -6.88 -20.04
C ASP A 109 0.78 -7.92 -20.43
N TYR A 110 1.35 -8.59 -19.42
CA TYR A 110 2.27 -9.69 -19.66
C TYR A 110 1.51 -10.96 -20.08
N PRO A 111 2.07 -11.77 -21.00
CA PRO A 111 1.53 -13.08 -21.34
C PRO A 111 1.37 -13.97 -20.10
N ASN A 112 0.30 -14.74 -20.07
CA ASN A 112 0.09 -15.72 -19.02
C ASN A 112 1.03 -16.93 -19.20
N PRO A 113 1.34 -17.65 -18.10
CA PRO A 113 2.02 -18.96 -18.18
C PRO A 113 1.29 -19.93 -19.10
N ILE A 114 2.04 -20.72 -19.86
CA ILE A 114 1.49 -21.67 -20.84
C ILE A 114 1.39 -23.06 -20.20
N GLY A 115 0.29 -23.74 -20.46
CA GLY A 115 0.07 -25.12 -20.00
C GLY A 115 0.06 -25.24 -18.47
N ASN A 116 0.96 -26.06 -17.91
CA ASN A 116 1.05 -26.32 -16.47
C ASN A 116 2.08 -25.45 -15.74
N GLU A 117 2.67 -24.50 -16.41
CA GLU A 117 3.63 -23.59 -15.79
C GLU A 117 2.94 -22.70 -14.73
N SER A 118 3.63 -22.48 -13.62
CA SER A 118 3.13 -21.63 -12.53
C SER A 118 3.47 -20.17 -12.74
N ILE A 119 4.54 -19.87 -13.50
CA ILE A 119 5.04 -18.53 -13.79
C ILE A 119 5.42 -18.40 -15.26
N ALA A 120 5.33 -17.19 -15.80
CA ALA A 120 5.89 -16.80 -17.08
C ALA A 120 6.94 -15.70 -16.84
N ILE A 121 8.06 -15.77 -17.54
CA ILE A 121 9.11 -14.75 -17.53
C ILE A 121 9.11 -14.07 -18.89
N ASN A 122 8.92 -12.75 -18.87
CA ASN A 122 8.94 -11.91 -20.04
C ASN A 122 10.19 -11.05 -20.01
N ALA A 123 11.08 -11.23 -20.97
CA ALA A 123 12.32 -10.48 -21.07
C ALA A 123 12.33 -9.59 -22.29
N GLU A 124 12.79 -8.36 -22.15
CA GLU A 124 12.92 -7.40 -23.23
C GLU A 124 14.18 -6.57 -23.03
N VAL A 125 14.93 -6.37 -24.12
CA VAL A 125 16.13 -5.52 -24.14
C VAL A 125 15.88 -4.28 -24.97
N GLY A 126 16.16 -3.12 -24.42
CA GLY A 126 16.02 -1.83 -25.09
C GLY A 126 17.26 -0.96 -24.97
N ASP A 127 17.28 0.13 -25.71
CA ASP A 127 18.34 1.14 -25.56
C ASP A 127 18.14 1.94 -24.26
N CYS A 128 19.24 2.25 -23.58
CA CYS A 128 19.21 3.11 -22.41
C CYS A 128 19.07 4.58 -22.84
N PRO A 129 17.96 5.28 -22.52
CA PRO A 129 17.71 6.64 -23.03
C PRO A 129 18.63 7.71 -22.44
N TRP A 130 19.24 7.44 -21.28
CA TRP A 130 20.16 8.39 -20.62
C TRP A 130 21.65 8.03 -20.79
N ASN A 131 21.97 6.89 -21.41
CA ASN A 131 23.34 6.50 -21.71
C ASN A 131 23.39 5.59 -22.94
N ALA A 132 23.81 6.15 -24.08
CA ALA A 132 23.84 5.44 -25.37
C ALA A 132 24.79 4.23 -25.40
N GLY A 133 25.75 4.15 -24.47
CA GLY A 133 26.66 3.00 -24.33
C GLY A 133 26.06 1.82 -23.58
N HIS A 134 24.88 1.96 -23.01
CA HIS A 134 24.23 0.96 -22.18
C HIS A 134 22.94 0.42 -22.81
N LYS A 135 22.51 -0.74 -22.36
CA LYS A 135 21.22 -1.34 -22.65
C LYS A 135 20.45 -1.54 -21.36
N LEU A 136 19.13 -1.54 -21.45
CA LEU A 136 18.23 -1.88 -20.36
C LEU A 136 17.65 -3.27 -20.62
N LEU A 137 17.73 -4.14 -19.63
CA LEU A 137 17.04 -5.42 -19.61
C LEU A 137 15.84 -5.29 -18.66
N ARG A 138 14.62 -5.46 -19.20
CA ARG A 138 13.38 -5.56 -18.41
C ARG A 138 13.02 -7.02 -18.24
N LEU A 139 12.83 -7.46 -16.99
CA LEU A 139 12.32 -8.78 -16.64
C LEU A 139 10.96 -8.64 -15.96
N GLY A 140 9.91 -9.14 -16.61
CA GLY A 140 8.56 -9.20 -16.06
C GLY A 140 8.20 -10.63 -15.67
N ILE A 141 7.86 -10.86 -14.42
CA ILE A 141 7.46 -12.17 -13.90
C ILE A 141 5.95 -12.14 -13.63
N LYS A 142 5.22 -13.05 -14.28
CA LYS A 142 3.76 -13.17 -14.12
C LYS A 142 3.41 -14.54 -13.58
N GLY A 143 2.72 -14.58 -12.45
CA GLY A 143 2.15 -15.80 -11.90
C GLY A 143 0.89 -16.23 -12.67
N LYS A 144 0.58 -17.52 -12.63
CA LYS A 144 -0.66 -18.07 -13.20
C LYS A 144 -1.86 -17.48 -12.50
N GLY A 145 -2.73 -16.83 -13.24
CA GLY A 145 -4.01 -16.36 -12.74
C GLY A 145 -4.92 -17.52 -12.40
N LEU A 146 -5.53 -17.51 -11.22
CA LEU A 146 -6.55 -18.48 -10.81
C LEU A 146 -7.94 -17.91 -11.13
N ALA A 147 -8.81 -18.75 -11.70
CA ALA A 147 -10.22 -18.39 -11.80
C ALA A 147 -10.82 -18.28 -10.39
N LYS A 148 -11.80 -17.38 -10.18
CA LYS A 148 -12.42 -17.18 -8.86
C LYS A 148 -12.99 -18.48 -8.27
N SER A 149 -13.43 -19.41 -9.12
CA SER A 149 -13.93 -20.74 -8.75
C SER A 149 -12.84 -21.70 -8.25
N GLU A 150 -11.58 -21.45 -8.63
CA GLU A 150 -10.42 -22.27 -8.24
C GLU A 150 -9.75 -21.77 -6.95
N VAL A 151 -10.09 -20.56 -6.52
CA VAL A 151 -9.55 -20.00 -5.29
C VAL A 151 -10.22 -20.67 -4.09
N PRO A 152 -9.46 -21.33 -3.19
CA PRO A 152 -10.01 -21.91 -1.98
C PRO A 152 -10.73 -20.85 -1.14
N LYS A 153 -11.82 -21.23 -0.48
CA LYS A 153 -12.46 -20.36 0.50
C LYS A 153 -11.45 -19.92 1.56
N ALA A 154 -11.61 -18.72 2.09
CA ALA A 154 -10.64 -18.13 3.00
C ALA A 154 -11.18 -17.98 4.42
N ASN A 155 -10.25 -18.03 5.39
CA ASN A 155 -10.42 -17.57 6.76
C ASN A 155 -9.39 -16.46 6.99
N PHE A 156 -9.86 -15.23 7.11
CA PHE A 156 -9.02 -14.06 7.39
C PHE A 156 -9.19 -13.62 8.84
N VAL A 157 -8.08 -13.46 9.55
CA VAL A 157 -8.03 -12.79 10.85
C VAL A 157 -7.29 -11.47 10.63
N PHE A 158 -8.02 -10.36 10.65
CA PHE A 158 -7.43 -9.04 10.58
C PHE A 158 -7.03 -8.58 11.98
N LEU A 159 -5.74 -8.31 12.15
CA LEU A 159 -5.18 -7.70 13.33
C LEU A 159 -4.89 -6.24 13.01
N VAL A 160 -5.72 -5.35 13.54
CA VAL A 160 -5.76 -3.94 13.15
C VAL A 160 -5.25 -3.07 14.27
N ASP A 161 -4.21 -2.30 13.96
CA ASP A 161 -3.76 -1.21 14.79
C ASP A 161 -4.82 -0.10 14.84
N VAL A 162 -5.20 0.28 16.05
CA VAL A 162 -6.09 1.41 16.31
C VAL A 162 -5.46 2.37 17.31
N SER A 163 -4.12 2.42 17.39
CA SER A 163 -3.40 3.40 18.22
C SER A 163 -3.65 4.84 17.74
N GLY A 164 -3.36 5.81 18.60
CA GLY A 164 -3.58 7.22 18.29
C GLY A 164 -2.87 7.70 17.02
N SER A 165 -1.72 7.14 16.69
CA SER A 165 -0.96 7.42 15.47
C SER A 165 -1.66 7.00 14.18
N MET A 166 -2.68 6.12 14.26
CA MET A 166 -3.54 5.71 13.14
C MET A 166 -4.65 6.72 12.77
N TYR A 167 -4.72 7.88 13.44
CA TYR A 167 -5.82 8.84 13.31
C TYR A 167 -5.91 9.53 11.94
N THR A 168 -4.81 9.65 11.19
CA THR A 168 -4.79 10.38 9.92
C THR A 168 -5.61 9.71 8.81
N ASP A 169 -6.05 10.51 7.84
CA ASP A 169 -6.94 10.07 6.75
C ASP A 169 -6.32 8.98 5.86
N ASP A 170 -5.02 8.99 5.72
CA ASP A 170 -4.22 8.03 4.94
C ASP A 170 -3.94 6.71 5.68
N LYS A 171 -4.34 6.59 6.96
CA LYS A 171 -4.13 5.40 7.79
C LYS A 171 -5.44 4.67 8.08
N LEU A 172 -6.04 4.84 9.26
CA LEU A 172 -7.23 4.07 9.67
C LEU A 172 -8.45 4.31 8.77
N LYS A 173 -8.65 5.55 8.31
CA LYS A 173 -9.78 5.88 7.43
C LYS A 173 -9.64 5.19 6.07
N LEU A 174 -8.43 5.20 5.48
CA LEU A 174 -8.13 4.48 4.25
C LEU A 174 -8.28 2.96 4.44
N LEU A 175 -7.77 2.42 5.56
CA LEU A 175 -7.91 1.00 5.90
C LEU A 175 -9.38 0.58 6.00
N LYS A 176 -10.25 1.37 6.66
CA LYS A 176 -11.69 1.11 6.74
C LYS A 176 -12.31 1.02 5.35
N SER A 177 -11.98 1.95 4.46
CA SER A 177 -12.46 1.95 3.08
C SER A 177 -12.00 0.71 2.32
N GLY A 178 -10.72 0.35 2.46
CA GLY A 178 -10.15 -0.86 1.84
C GLY A 178 -10.78 -2.16 2.35
N LEU A 179 -11.02 -2.26 3.66
CA LEU A 179 -11.70 -3.44 4.25
C LEU A 179 -13.16 -3.55 3.79
N ILE A 180 -13.87 -2.44 3.64
CA ILE A 180 -15.24 -2.44 3.10
C ILE A 180 -15.23 -2.92 1.65
N GLU A 181 -14.31 -2.42 0.83
CA GLU A 181 -14.16 -2.84 -0.56
C GLU A 181 -13.78 -4.33 -0.67
N LEU A 182 -12.91 -4.82 0.22
CA LEU A 182 -12.56 -6.24 0.30
C LEU A 182 -13.81 -7.10 0.53
N VAL A 183 -14.71 -6.70 1.45
CA VAL A 183 -15.92 -7.47 1.76
C VAL A 183 -16.79 -7.70 0.52
N TYR A 184 -16.82 -6.75 -0.42
CA TYR A 184 -17.55 -6.93 -1.67
C TYR A 184 -16.89 -7.93 -2.64
N LYS A 185 -15.59 -8.14 -2.51
CA LYS A 185 -14.81 -9.02 -3.41
C LYS A 185 -14.73 -10.47 -2.93
N LEU A 186 -15.01 -10.70 -1.65
CA LEU A 186 -14.96 -12.03 -1.04
C LEU A 186 -16.04 -12.97 -1.57
N ASN A 187 -15.77 -14.27 -1.47
CA ASN A 187 -16.80 -15.28 -1.65
C ASN A 187 -17.76 -15.28 -0.44
N PRO A 188 -19.06 -15.56 -0.63
CA PRO A 188 -20.04 -15.52 0.47
C PRO A 188 -19.67 -16.38 1.69
N ASP A 189 -18.91 -17.46 1.47
CA ASP A 189 -18.50 -18.39 2.52
C ASP A 189 -17.10 -18.11 3.08
N ASP A 190 -16.38 -17.11 2.54
CA ASP A 190 -15.15 -16.63 3.17
C ASP A 190 -15.47 -16.07 4.55
N ARG A 191 -14.55 -16.21 5.49
CA ARG A 191 -14.77 -15.79 6.87
C ARG A 191 -13.81 -14.69 7.27
N ILE A 192 -14.31 -13.75 8.05
CA ILE A 192 -13.55 -12.63 8.58
C ILE A 192 -13.67 -12.58 10.10
N SER A 193 -12.54 -12.47 10.78
CA SER A 193 -12.44 -12.02 12.18
C SER A 193 -11.69 -10.71 12.23
N ILE A 194 -12.03 -9.81 13.15
CA ILE A 194 -11.32 -8.55 13.36
C ILE A 194 -10.91 -8.46 14.83
N ILE A 195 -9.62 -8.34 15.05
CA ILE A 195 -9.00 -8.05 16.34
C ILE A 195 -8.36 -6.68 16.24
N THR A 196 -8.59 -5.84 17.22
CA THR A 196 -7.99 -4.51 17.31
C THR A 196 -7.01 -4.48 18.46
N TYR A 197 -5.94 -3.71 18.29
CA TYR A 197 -5.01 -3.43 19.37
C TYR A 197 -4.60 -1.97 19.41
N SER A 198 -4.45 -1.52 20.63
CA SER A 198 -3.86 -0.24 21.03
C SER A 198 -3.35 -0.44 22.47
N GLY A 199 -3.70 0.36 23.45
CA GLY A 199 -3.46 0.06 24.86
C GLY A 199 -4.21 -1.18 25.38
N VAL A 200 -5.26 -1.63 24.68
CA VAL A 200 -6.07 -2.81 25.00
C VAL A 200 -6.32 -3.62 23.74
N VAL A 201 -6.20 -4.94 23.85
CA VAL A 201 -6.55 -5.87 22.77
C VAL A 201 -8.01 -6.24 22.85
N LYS A 202 -8.74 -6.11 21.74
CA LYS A 202 -10.18 -6.43 21.67
C LYS A 202 -10.50 -7.27 20.44
N LYS A 203 -11.30 -8.31 20.60
CA LYS A 203 -11.94 -9.00 19.48
C LYS A 203 -13.19 -8.20 19.08
N LEU A 204 -13.07 -7.42 18.02
CA LEU A 204 -14.16 -6.56 17.52
C LEU A 204 -15.20 -7.36 16.75
N LEU A 205 -14.76 -8.38 16.01
CA LEU A 205 -15.62 -9.25 15.21
C LEU A 205 -15.11 -10.69 15.30
N GLU A 206 -15.97 -11.60 15.75
CA GLU A 206 -15.70 -13.04 15.66
C GLU A 206 -15.80 -13.52 14.21
N SER A 207 -15.28 -14.74 13.96
CA SER A 207 -15.32 -15.36 12.64
C SER A 207 -16.74 -15.32 12.04
N THR A 208 -16.94 -14.44 11.07
CA THR A 208 -18.22 -14.12 10.45
C THR A 208 -18.13 -14.38 8.94
N PRO A 209 -19.06 -15.12 8.33
CA PRO A 209 -19.05 -15.36 6.88
C PRO A 209 -19.35 -14.07 6.11
N ALA A 210 -18.70 -13.89 4.94
CA ALA A 210 -18.80 -12.69 4.12
C ALA A 210 -20.23 -12.39 3.64
N ARG A 211 -21.11 -13.40 3.54
CA ARG A 211 -22.54 -13.18 3.27
C ARG A 211 -23.24 -12.32 4.32
N GLU A 212 -22.72 -12.24 5.54
CA GLU A 212 -23.17 -11.33 6.59
C GLU A 212 -22.48 -9.94 6.47
N ALA A 213 -22.37 -9.43 5.26
CA ALA A 213 -21.63 -8.20 4.94
C ALA A 213 -22.07 -6.99 5.78
N ALA A 214 -23.36 -6.88 6.12
CA ALA A 214 -23.85 -5.78 6.96
C ALA A 214 -23.23 -5.80 8.36
N LYS A 215 -23.11 -6.98 8.97
CA LYS A 215 -22.49 -7.17 10.29
C LYS A 215 -21.00 -6.83 10.25
N ILE A 216 -20.29 -7.31 9.22
CA ILE A 216 -18.85 -7.06 9.04
C ILE A 216 -18.61 -5.54 8.85
N LYS A 217 -19.36 -4.88 7.96
CA LYS A 217 -19.26 -3.42 7.72
C LYS A 217 -19.59 -2.61 8.97
N SER A 218 -20.59 -3.02 9.73
CA SER A 218 -20.91 -2.39 11.02
C SER A 218 -19.73 -2.51 12.01
N ALA A 219 -19.03 -3.63 12.06
CA ALA A 219 -17.82 -3.78 12.88
C ALA A 219 -16.69 -2.86 12.37
N ILE A 220 -16.42 -2.84 11.07
CA ILE A 220 -15.40 -1.97 10.46
C ILE A 220 -15.69 -0.49 10.75
N SER A 221 -16.97 -0.06 10.69
CA SER A 221 -17.34 1.33 10.97
C SER A 221 -17.02 1.78 12.39
N LYS A 222 -16.99 0.86 13.35
CA LYS A 222 -16.70 1.12 14.78
C LYS A 222 -15.20 1.25 15.08
N LEU A 223 -14.30 0.96 14.12
CA LEU A 223 -12.87 1.17 14.30
C LEU A 223 -12.62 2.66 14.56
N GLN A 224 -11.93 2.97 15.65
CA GLN A 224 -11.54 4.32 16.05
C GLN A 224 -10.11 4.30 16.55
N ALA A 225 -9.33 5.31 16.14
CA ALA A 225 -7.94 5.46 16.57
C ALA A 225 -7.90 6.06 17.97
N GLU A 226 -7.33 5.33 18.94
CA GLU A 226 -7.20 5.78 20.34
C GLU A 226 -6.11 5.00 21.08
N GLY A 227 -5.49 5.63 22.08
CA GLY A 227 -4.53 4.98 22.99
C GLY A 227 -3.13 4.79 22.44
N CYS A 228 -2.34 4.00 23.18
CA CYS A 228 -0.93 3.69 22.87
C CYS A 228 -0.82 2.31 22.21
N THR A 229 0.31 2.02 21.58
CA THR A 229 0.54 0.73 20.89
C THR A 229 1.01 -0.35 21.87
N ASN A 230 0.35 -1.51 21.89
CA ASN A 230 0.79 -2.74 22.56
C ASN A 230 0.42 -3.95 21.71
N GLY A 231 1.39 -4.47 20.93
CA GLY A 231 1.14 -5.48 19.89
C GLY A 231 1.29 -6.95 20.34
N GLY A 232 2.05 -7.24 21.41
CA GLY A 232 2.41 -8.63 21.74
C GLY A 232 1.24 -9.54 22.05
N ASP A 233 0.34 -9.13 22.94
CA ASP A 233 -0.86 -9.91 23.30
C ASP A 233 -1.86 -10.00 22.14
N ALA A 234 -1.86 -9.01 21.27
CA ALA A 234 -2.72 -8.97 20.10
C ALA A 234 -2.37 -10.05 19.07
N LEU A 235 -1.08 -10.24 18.82
CA LEU A 235 -0.61 -11.28 17.93
C LEU A 235 -0.98 -12.67 18.46
N LYS A 236 -0.82 -12.92 19.77
CA LYS A 236 -1.24 -14.15 20.41
C LYS A 236 -2.74 -14.41 20.22
N MET A 237 -3.59 -13.41 20.51
CA MET A 237 -5.04 -13.51 20.30
C MET A 237 -5.40 -13.79 18.83
N ALA A 238 -4.68 -13.19 17.88
CA ALA A 238 -4.89 -13.43 16.45
C ALA A 238 -4.59 -14.89 16.07
N TYR A 239 -3.50 -15.46 16.60
CA TYR A 239 -3.19 -16.86 16.38
C TYR A 239 -4.21 -17.80 17.05
N GLU A 240 -4.66 -17.50 18.26
CA GLU A 240 -5.71 -18.26 18.94
C GLU A 240 -7.02 -18.26 18.14
N GLU A 241 -7.42 -17.09 17.61
CA GLU A 241 -8.62 -16.98 16.77
C GLU A 241 -8.45 -17.72 15.43
N ALA A 242 -7.26 -17.64 14.83
CA ALA A 242 -6.95 -18.36 13.60
C ALA A 242 -7.00 -19.89 13.82
N LEU A 243 -6.43 -20.40 14.91
CA LEU A 243 -6.45 -21.82 15.27
C LEU A 243 -7.87 -22.31 15.57
N LYS A 244 -8.67 -21.53 16.31
CA LYS A 244 -10.07 -21.86 16.63
C LYS A 244 -10.92 -22.06 15.37
N ASN A 245 -10.64 -21.31 14.29
CA ASN A 245 -11.39 -21.33 13.05
C ASN A 245 -10.62 -22.00 11.91
N TYR A 246 -9.54 -22.71 12.21
CA TYR A 246 -8.70 -23.35 11.21
C TYR A 246 -9.46 -24.43 10.44
N ASP A 247 -9.32 -24.39 9.11
CA ASP A 247 -9.80 -25.42 8.20
C ASP A 247 -8.71 -25.67 7.15
N ALA A 248 -8.18 -26.89 7.11
CA ALA A 248 -7.11 -27.26 6.18
C ALA A 248 -7.48 -27.12 4.70
N LYS A 249 -8.79 -27.06 4.37
CA LYS A 249 -9.30 -26.86 3.01
C LYS A 249 -9.45 -25.39 2.64
N ARG A 250 -9.16 -24.47 3.57
CA ARG A 250 -9.27 -23.02 3.38
C ARG A 250 -7.92 -22.35 3.33
N ASN A 251 -7.88 -21.21 2.72
CA ASN A 251 -6.75 -20.31 2.79
C ASN A 251 -6.81 -19.56 4.15
N ASN A 252 -6.05 -20.03 5.14
CA ASN A 252 -6.02 -19.43 6.46
C ASN A 252 -4.93 -18.37 6.52
N ARG A 253 -5.28 -17.12 6.84
CA ARG A 253 -4.35 -15.99 6.89
C ARG A 253 -4.64 -15.08 8.07
N ILE A 254 -3.56 -14.67 8.75
CA ILE A 254 -3.57 -13.53 9.65
C ILE A 254 -2.98 -12.35 8.86
N VAL A 255 -3.69 -11.22 8.86
CA VAL A 255 -3.28 -10.00 8.16
C VAL A 255 -3.09 -8.91 9.20
N LEU A 256 -1.83 -8.62 9.49
CA LEU A 256 -1.44 -7.52 10.37
C LEU A 256 -1.47 -6.21 9.59
N ARG A 257 -2.11 -5.21 10.16
CA ARG A 257 -2.15 -3.83 9.64
C ARG A 257 -1.76 -2.87 10.74
N SER A 258 -0.54 -2.38 10.63
CA SER A 258 0.07 -1.37 11.48
C SER A 258 0.73 -0.31 10.62
N GLU A 259 1.02 0.84 11.22
CA GLU A 259 1.90 1.84 10.63
C GLU A 259 3.35 1.68 11.11
N GLU A 260 3.56 0.91 12.16
CA GLU A 260 4.87 0.71 12.74
C GLU A 260 5.68 -0.30 11.93
N HIS A 261 6.97 -0.04 11.80
CA HIS A 261 7.90 -0.96 11.19
C HIS A 261 8.19 -2.13 12.15
N THR A 262 8.44 -3.30 11.60
CA THR A 262 8.58 -4.60 12.30
C THR A 262 9.67 -4.68 13.37
N SER A 263 10.47 -3.65 13.58
CA SER A 263 11.55 -3.62 14.57
C SER A 263 11.08 -3.32 16.00
N GLU A 264 9.79 -2.98 16.22
CA GLU A 264 9.26 -2.59 17.53
C GLU A 264 8.08 -3.47 18.01
N LEU A 265 7.83 -4.60 17.36
CA LEU A 265 6.80 -5.59 17.77
C LEU A 265 7.38 -6.67 18.67
#